data_a704fc2d23d081f4e853b64ffc99048c
#
_entry.id   a704fc2d23d081f4e853b64ffc99048c
#
_cell.length_a   1.000
_cell.length_b   1.000
_cell.length_c   1.000
_cell.angle_alpha   90.00
_cell.angle_beta   90.00
_cell.angle_gamma   90.00
#
_symmetry.space_group_name_H-M   'P 1'
#
loop_
_entity.id
_entity.type
_entity.pdbx_description
1 polymer ?
#
loop_
_entity_poly.entity_id
_entity_poly.type
_entity_poly.pdbx_seq_one_letter_code
_entity_poly.pdbx_strand_id
1 'polypeptide(L)'
;MRAYVDSDILIWHLRGEPKAARLLRKLSRDPGAELWTGAIHRAEVVFFLRPAEEAATLSLLSRFRTEAVTREIVDAAGAFYRRWHPSHGIDVNDAILAATAAATGGKIYTQNVKHYPMPDIAVIKGW
;
A
#
# COMPACT_ATOMS: atom_id res chain seq x y z
N MET A 1 -11.25 6.42 -8.31
CA MET A 1 -10.70 5.09 -7.92
C MET A 1 -9.58 5.30 -6.91
N ARG A 2 -9.63 4.58 -5.81
CA ARG A 2 -8.54 4.61 -4.84
C ARG A 2 -7.39 3.74 -5.31
N ALA A 3 -6.21 4.34 -5.45
CA ALA A 3 -4.98 3.63 -5.74
C ALA A 3 -4.19 3.50 -4.42
N TYR A 4 -4.27 2.33 -3.79
CA TYR A 4 -3.50 2.02 -2.60
C TYR A 4 -2.08 1.65 -3.00
N VAL A 5 -1.14 2.48 -2.62
CA VAL A 5 0.28 2.26 -2.92
C VAL A 5 0.92 1.57 -1.72
N ASP A 6 1.50 0.39 -1.95
CA ASP A 6 2.18 -0.38 -0.92
C ASP A 6 3.45 0.33 -0.46
N SER A 7 3.86 0.07 0.77
CA SER A 7 5.06 0.68 1.35
C SER A 7 6.33 0.41 0.57
N ASP A 8 6.44 -0.73 -0.10
CA ASP A 8 7.62 -1.07 -0.92
C ASP A 8 7.86 -0.02 -2.01
N ILE A 9 6.81 0.43 -2.69
CA ILE A 9 6.90 1.45 -3.73
C ILE A 9 7.32 2.80 -3.13
N LEU A 10 6.75 3.17 -1.99
CA LEU A 10 7.10 4.40 -1.28
C LEU A 10 8.56 4.40 -0.85
N ILE A 11 9.03 3.29 -0.32
CA ILE A 11 10.41 3.12 0.11
C ILE A 11 11.37 3.19 -1.09
N TRP A 12 11.04 2.53 -2.21
CA TRP A 12 11.84 2.62 -3.44
C TRP A 12 11.93 4.05 -3.95
N HIS A 13 10.81 4.79 -3.91
CA HIS A 13 10.81 6.21 -4.31
C HIS A 13 11.75 7.04 -3.44
N LEU A 14 11.69 6.84 -2.11
CA LEU A 14 12.55 7.56 -1.17
C LEU A 14 14.02 7.21 -1.33
N ARG A 15 14.32 6.03 -1.86
CA ARG A 15 15.68 5.59 -2.19
C ARG A 15 16.16 6.09 -3.57
N GLY A 16 15.33 6.82 -4.29
CA GLY A 16 15.67 7.40 -5.57
C GLY A 16 15.41 6.52 -6.79
N GLU A 17 14.58 5.48 -6.68
CA GLU A 17 14.21 4.65 -7.84
C GLU A 17 13.37 5.44 -8.85
N PRO A 18 13.89 5.67 -10.09
CA PRO A 18 13.15 6.47 -11.07
C PRO A 18 11.82 5.86 -11.49
N LYS A 19 11.72 4.54 -11.50
CA LYS A 19 10.49 3.84 -11.89
C LYS A 19 9.37 4.09 -10.88
N ALA A 20 9.70 4.14 -9.59
CA ALA A 20 8.75 4.51 -8.55
C ALA A 20 8.25 5.94 -8.75
N ALA A 21 9.14 6.89 -9.01
CA ALA A 21 8.78 8.27 -9.26
C ALA A 21 7.86 8.40 -10.49
N ARG A 22 8.14 7.66 -11.56
CA ARG A 22 7.28 7.65 -12.76
C ARG A 22 5.88 7.12 -12.46
N LEU A 23 5.79 6.03 -11.71
CA LEU A 23 4.50 5.47 -11.32
C LEU A 23 3.69 6.49 -10.52
N LEU A 24 4.29 7.10 -9.50
CA LEU A 24 3.60 8.07 -8.66
C LEU A 24 3.15 9.30 -9.45
N ARG A 25 3.98 9.79 -10.37
CA ARG A 25 3.57 10.88 -11.27
C ARG A 25 2.40 10.49 -12.16
N LYS A 26 2.43 9.30 -12.73
CA LYS A 26 1.34 8.79 -13.58
C LYS A 26 0.03 8.74 -12.80
N LEU A 27 0.06 8.19 -11.59
CA LEU A 27 -1.13 8.11 -10.74
C LEU A 27 -1.62 9.51 -10.30
N SER A 28 -0.70 10.42 -9.98
CA SER A 28 -1.05 11.79 -9.58
C SER A 28 -1.72 12.59 -10.71
N ARG A 29 -1.39 12.27 -11.96
CA ARG A 29 -1.94 12.96 -13.14
C ARG A 29 -3.21 12.32 -13.68
N ASP A 30 -3.55 11.13 -13.20
CA ASP A 30 -4.77 10.45 -13.60
C ASP A 30 -5.96 11.04 -12.85
N PRO A 31 -6.90 11.72 -13.54
CA PRO A 31 -8.06 12.31 -12.87
C PRO A 31 -9.00 11.24 -12.30
N GLY A 32 -8.90 9.99 -12.76
CA GLY A 32 -9.68 8.88 -12.25
C GLY A 32 -9.06 8.19 -11.04
N ALA A 33 -7.89 8.62 -10.57
CA ALA A 33 -7.19 7.97 -9.47
C ALA A 33 -6.96 8.95 -8.31
N GLU A 34 -7.15 8.43 -7.08
CA GLU A 34 -6.75 9.10 -5.85
C GLU A 34 -5.62 8.30 -5.21
N LEU A 35 -4.60 8.98 -4.71
CA LEU A 35 -3.48 8.33 -4.02
C LEU A 35 -3.86 8.02 -2.56
N TRP A 36 -3.79 6.74 -2.22
CA TRP A 36 -4.06 6.23 -0.89
C TRP A 36 -2.94 5.31 -0.42
N THR A 37 -2.80 5.16 0.87
CA THR A 37 -1.97 4.12 1.49
C THR A 37 -2.68 3.58 2.72
N GLY A 38 -2.29 2.41 3.19
CA GLY A 38 -2.82 1.84 4.43
C GLY A 38 -2.16 2.47 5.66
N ALA A 39 -2.86 2.49 6.78
CA ALA A 39 -2.34 3.04 8.03
C ALA A 39 -1.07 2.30 8.50
N ILE A 40 -1.06 0.97 8.40
CA ILE A 40 0.11 0.17 8.77
C ILE A 40 1.26 0.38 7.78
N HIS A 41 0.96 0.55 6.50
CA HIS A 41 1.97 0.81 5.47
C HIS A 41 2.59 2.19 5.65
N ARG A 42 1.79 3.18 6.05
CA ARG A 42 2.32 4.47 6.48
C ARG A 42 3.25 4.31 7.68
N ALA A 43 2.87 3.48 8.66
CA ALA A 43 3.72 3.19 9.83
C ALA A 43 5.06 2.58 9.41
N GLU A 44 5.08 1.65 8.47
CA GLU A 44 6.32 1.06 7.97
C GLU A 44 7.28 2.10 7.39
N VAL A 45 6.75 3.19 6.85
CA VAL A 45 7.56 4.28 6.29
C VAL A 45 8.03 5.24 7.38
N VAL A 46 7.14 5.64 8.31
CA VAL A 46 7.48 6.72 9.27
C VAL A 46 8.21 6.23 10.52
N PHE A 47 8.06 4.98 10.92
CA PHE A 47 8.62 4.49 12.18
C PHE A 47 10.15 4.42 12.20
N PHE A 48 10.76 4.27 11.03
CA PHE A 48 12.21 4.10 10.91
C PHE A 48 12.90 5.30 10.28
N LEU A 49 12.24 6.48 10.28
CA LEU A 49 12.80 7.71 9.77
C LEU A 49 14.05 8.12 10.52
N ARG A 50 15.07 8.52 9.77
CA ARG A 50 16.17 9.30 10.34
C ARG A 50 15.81 10.79 10.28
N PRO A 51 16.37 11.63 11.18
CA PRO A 51 16.07 13.07 11.18
C PRO A 51 16.27 13.75 9.84
N ALA A 52 17.31 13.35 9.08
CA ALA A 52 17.60 13.93 7.77
C ALA A 52 16.57 13.55 6.70
N GLU A 53 15.80 12.49 6.90
CA GLU A 53 14.81 11.97 5.94
C GLU A 53 13.39 12.48 6.23
N GLU A 54 13.16 13.05 7.39
CA GLU A 54 11.81 13.37 7.88
C GLU A 54 11.06 14.32 6.95
N ALA A 55 11.66 15.43 6.57
CA ALA A 55 11.00 16.44 5.75
C ALA A 55 10.57 15.89 4.39
N ALA A 56 11.46 15.17 3.69
CA ALA A 56 11.16 14.59 2.38
C ALA A 56 10.08 13.51 2.48
N THR A 57 10.14 12.67 3.51
CA THR A 57 9.19 11.58 3.72
C THR A 57 7.80 12.10 4.04
N LEU A 58 7.68 13.05 4.95
CA LEU A 58 6.39 13.64 5.30
C LEU A 58 5.81 14.45 4.14
N SER A 59 6.64 15.11 3.34
CA SER A 59 6.21 15.78 2.13
C SER A 59 5.62 14.79 1.11
N LEU A 60 6.28 13.66 0.90
CA LEU A 60 5.75 12.60 0.05
C LEU A 60 4.40 12.11 0.56
N LEU A 61 4.33 11.75 1.84
CA LEU A 61 3.12 11.20 2.45
C LEU A 61 1.96 12.19 2.50
N SER A 62 2.22 13.49 2.45
CA SER A 62 1.17 14.51 2.41
C SER A 62 0.30 14.43 1.14
N ARG A 63 0.78 13.76 0.10
CA ARG A 63 0.03 13.52 -1.14
C ARG A 63 -0.92 12.33 -1.05
N PHE A 64 -0.82 11.54 0.01
CA PHE A 64 -1.57 10.31 0.17
C PHE A 64 -2.62 10.47 1.26
N ARG A 65 -3.83 9.99 0.98
CA ARG A 65 -4.83 9.77 2.00
C ARG A 65 -4.56 8.43 2.67
N THR A 66 -4.97 8.30 3.93
CA THR A 66 -4.75 7.09 4.71
C THR A 66 -6.09 6.61 5.24
N GLU A 67 -6.43 5.36 4.94
CA GLU A 67 -7.63 4.74 5.49
C GLU A 67 -7.36 4.18 6.88
N ALA A 68 -8.29 4.40 7.79
CA ALA A 68 -8.20 3.86 9.15
C ALA A 68 -8.39 2.34 9.13
N VAL A 69 -7.65 1.65 10.00
CA VAL A 69 -7.83 0.20 10.22
C VAL A 69 -8.87 0.00 11.30
N THR A 70 -10.07 -0.38 10.89
CA THR A 70 -11.18 -0.65 11.79
C THR A 70 -11.16 -2.10 12.27
N ARG A 71 -11.99 -2.41 13.29
CA ARG A 71 -12.18 -3.79 13.76
C ARG A 71 -12.63 -4.69 12.61
N GLU A 72 -13.54 -4.22 11.78
CA GLU A 72 -14.09 -4.98 10.66
C GLU A 72 -13.00 -5.30 9.63
N ILE A 73 -12.11 -4.36 9.35
CA ILE A 73 -10.96 -4.58 8.47
C ILE A 73 -9.99 -5.59 9.09
N VAL A 74 -9.72 -5.50 10.39
CA VAL A 74 -8.84 -6.46 11.08
C VAL A 74 -9.41 -7.87 11.00
N ASP A 75 -10.70 -8.04 11.24
CA ASP A 75 -11.35 -9.36 11.21
C ASP A 75 -11.31 -9.95 9.78
N ALA A 76 -11.59 -9.14 8.77
CA ALA A 76 -11.48 -9.56 7.37
C ALA A 76 -10.03 -9.91 6.99
N ALA A 77 -9.07 -9.12 7.46
CA ALA A 77 -7.64 -9.39 7.25
C ALA A 77 -7.23 -10.73 7.88
N GLY A 78 -7.75 -11.05 9.06
CA GLY A 78 -7.53 -12.33 9.72
C GLY A 78 -7.99 -13.51 8.87
N ALA A 79 -9.15 -13.37 8.20
CA ALA A 79 -9.64 -14.39 7.29
C ALA A 79 -8.72 -14.58 6.08
N PHE A 80 -8.25 -13.48 5.48
CA PHE A 80 -7.28 -13.54 4.37
C PHE A 80 -5.97 -14.20 4.82
N TYR A 81 -5.46 -13.82 5.99
CA TYR A 81 -4.23 -14.37 6.53
C TYR A 81 -4.33 -15.89 6.72
N ARG A 82 -5.38 -16.38 7.36
CA ARG A 82 -5.57 -17.83 7.59
C ARG A 82 -5.68 -18.60 6.28
N ARG A 83 -6.30 -18.02 5.26
CA ARG A 83 -6.46 -18.68 3.96
C ARG A 83 -5.17 -18.71 3.15
N TRP A 84 -4.44 -17.59 3.09
CA TRP A 84 -3.36 -17.40 2.12
C TRP A 84 -1.95 -17.46 2.68
N HIS A 85 -1.78 -17.33 4.00
CA HIS A 85 -0.46 -17.46 4.62
C HIS A 85 0.19 -18.84 4.37
N PRO A 86 -0.53 -19.97 4.52
CA PRO A 86 0.09 -21.29 4.33
C PRO A 86 0.63 -21.53 2.92
N SER A 87 -0.03 -20.97 1.90
CA SER A 87 0.35 -21.21 0.49
C SER A 87 1.24 -20.12 -0.11
N HIS A 88 1.07 -18.87 0.31
CA HIS A 88 1.72 -17.70 -0.30
C HIS A 88 2.63 -16.94 0.65
N GLY A 89 2.67 -17.29 1.92
CA GLY A 89 3.52 -16.64 2.91
C GLY A 89 3.20 -15.15 3.12
N ILE A 90 1.96 -14.75 2.90
CA ILE A 90 1.57 -13.35 3.15
C ILE A 90 1.77 -13.04 4.63
N ASP A 91 2.11 -11.80 4.94
CA ASP A 91 2.21 -11.35 6.32
C ASP A 91 0.93 -10.64 6.79
N VAL A 92 0.91 -10.27 8.07
CA VAL A 92 -0.22 -9.56 8.67
C VAL A 92 -0.47 -8.22 7.96
N ASN A 93 0.59 -7.51 7.59
CA ASN A 93 0.47 -6.20 6.97
C ASN A 93 -0.13 -6.31 5.56
N ASP A 94 0.27 -7.31 4.78
CA ASP A 94 -0.32 -7.58 3.45
C ASP A 94 -1.82 -7.87 3.58
N ALA A 95 -2.19 -8.72 4.55
CA ALA A 95 -3.58 -9.06 4.80
C ALA A 95 -4.42 -7.82 5.16
N ILE A 96 -3.86 -6.92 5.96
CA ILE A 96 -4.55 -5.68 6.35
C ILE A 96 -4.75 -4.75 5.14
N LEU A 97 -3.74 -4.60 4.26
CA LEU A 97 -3.91 -3.78 3.07
C LEU A 97 -4.93 -4.39 2.11
N ALA A 98 -4.90 -5.71 1.93
CA ALA A 98 -5.87 -6.42 1.12
C ALA A 98 -7.29 -6.21 1.63
N ALA A 99 -7.52 -6.35 2.93
CA ALA A 99 -8.82 -6.13 3.54
C ALA A 99 -9.27 -4.68 3.43
N THR A 100 -8.34 -3.73 3.55
CA THR A 100 -8.63 -2.30 3.37
C THR A 100 -9.10 -2.01 1.95
N ALA A 101 -8.39 -2.52 0.95
CA ALA A 101 -8.76 -2.36 -0.45
C ALA A 101 -10.11 -3.02 -0.76
N ALA A 102 -10.35 -4.22 -0.24
CA ALA A 102 -11.62 -4.92 -0.42
C ALA A 102 -12.81 -4.14 0.18
N ALA A 103 -12.63 -3.58 1.37
CA ALA A 103 -13.69 -2.83 2.05
C ALA A 103 -14.03 -1.50 1.37
N THR A 104 -13.09 -0.90 0.65
CA THR A 104 -13.23 0.43 0.06
C THR A 104 -13.29 0.45 -1.46
N GLY A 105 -13.13 -0.71 -2.11
CA GLY A 105 -13.16 -0.81 -3.56
C GLY A 105 -11.89 -0.33 -4.26
N GLY A 106 -10.78 -0.24 -3.55
CA GLY A 106 -9.52 0.24 -4.11
C GLY A 106 -8.73 -0.83 -4.87
N LYS A 107 -7.73 -0.37 -5.62
CA LYS A 107 -6.72 -1.23 -6.27
C LYS A 107 -5.41 -1.11 -5.51
N ILE A 108 -4.63 -2.18 -5.49
CA ILE A 108 -3.33 -2.21 -4.84
C ILE A 108 -2.21 -2.13 -5.89
N TYR A 109 -1.29 -1.19 -5.71
CA TYR A 109 -0.07 -1.07 -6.50
C TYR A 109 1.09 -1.53 -5.64
N THR A 110 1.81 -2.56 -6.08
CA THR A 110 2.87 -3.19 -5.31
C THR A 110 3.90 -3.85 -6.23
N GLN A 111 5.12 -4.03 -5.74
CA GLN A 111 6.12 -4.87 -6.41
C GLN A 111 6.01 -6.34 -5.98
N ASN A 112 5.35 -6.61 -4.84
CA ASN A 112 5.16 -7.96 -4.29
C ASN A 112 3.77 -8.52 -4.63
N VAL A 113 3.46 -8.61 -5.92
CA VAL A 113 2.13 -9.07 -6.39
C VAL A 113 1.74 -10.42 -5.81
N LYS A 114 2.72 -11.32 -5.62
CA LYS A 114 2.50 -12.66 -5.06
C LYS A 114 1.98 -12.65 -3.61
N HIS A 115 2.15 -11.56 -2.88
CA HIS A 115 1.63 -11.41 -1.51
C HIS A 115 0.16 -10.98 -1.47
N TYR A 116 -0.45 -10.79 -2.62
CA TYR A 116 -1.86 -10.39 -2.73
C TYR A 116 -2.61 -11.36 -3.66
N PRO A 117 -2.73 -12.64 -3.29
CA PRO A 117 -3.36 -13.66 -4.14
C PRO A 117 -4.89 -13.64 -4.13
N MET A 118 -5.50 -12.70 -3.42
CA MET A 118 -6.94 -12.62 -3.23
C MET A 118 -7.65 -12.31 -4.57
N PRO A 119 -8.54 -13.20 -5.07
CA PRO A 119 -9.08 -13.07 -6.43
C PRO A 119 -9.99 -11.85 -6.64
N ASP A 120 -10.59 -11.34 -5.57
CA ASP A 120 -11.54 -10.23 -5.66
C ASP A 120 -10.89 -8.84 -5.54
N ILE A 121 -9.57 -8.79 -5.46
CA ILE A 121 -8.83 -7.54 -5.31
C ILE A 121 -7.96 -7.31 -6.55
N ALA A 122 -8.10 -6.15 -7.17
CA ALA A 122 -7.25 -5.76 -8.28
C ALA A 122 -5.86 -5.40 -7.76
N VAL A 123 -4.84 -6.14 -8.20
CA VAL A 123 -3.45 -5.94 -7.79
C VAL A 123 -2.63 -5.67 -9.04
N ILE A 124 -1.90 -4.57 -9.03
CA ILE A 124 -1.15 -4.09 -10.19
C ILE A 124 0.32 -3.96 -9.81
N LYS A 125 1.19 -4.59 -10.59
CA LYS A 125 2.62 -4.44 -10.41
C LYS A 125 3.02 -3.01 -10.78
N GLY A 126 3.83 -2.37 -9.96
CA GLY A 126 4.23 -0.98 -10.16
C GLY A 126 5.10 -0.79 -11.41
N TRP A 127 6.06 -1.69 -11.60
CA TRP A 127 6.93 -1.71 -12.77
C TRP A 127 7.60 -3.07 -13.00
#